data_a08924261eca5b31bede221855fbbf9d
#
_entry.id   a08924261eca5b31bede221855fbbf9d
#
_cell.length_a   1.000
_cell.length_b   1.000
_cell.length_c   1.000
_cell.angle_alpha   90.00
_cell.angle_beta   90.00
_cell.angle_gamma   90.00
#
_symmetry.space_group_name_H-M   'P 1'
#
loop_
_entity.id
_entity.type
_entity.pdbx_description
1 polymer ?
#
loop_
_entity_poly.entity_id
_entity_poly.type
_entity_poly.pdbx_seq_one_letter_code
_entity_poly.pdbx_strand_id
1 'polypeptide(L)'
;RWTTVTGVQTCALPIFISSLIFVGATKINEEMKLACVKAIAELAEAEQSDVVAQAYGGADLNFGPNYLIPKPFDPRLIVKIAPAVAQAAIDSGVATRPIDMDAYVQSLNEFVYQSGIIMKPVFTMAKRVPLEQKRVLYSEGESELVLRAVRAVVDESLARPVLKIGRA
;
A
#
# COMPACT_ATOMS: atom_id res chain seq x y z
N ARG A 1 24.82 -11.49 23.46
CA ARG A 1 23.57 -12.30 23.22
C ARG A 1 22.62 -11.42 22.44
N TRP A 2 22.64 -11.57 21.13
CA TRP A 2 21.73 -10.81 20.25
C TRP A 2 20.34 -11.38 20.45
N THR A 3 19.49 -10.60 21.07
CA THR A 3 18.07 -10.92 21.24
C THR A 3 17.39 -10.91 19.87
N THR A 4 16.50 -11.83 19.66
CA THR A 4 15.69 -12.06 18.46
C THR A 4 15.26 -10.76 17.81
N VAL A 5 15.68 -10.54 16.56
CA VAL A 5 15.21 -9.41 15.73
C VAL A 5 13.71 -9.63 15.53
N THR A 6 12.91 -8.72 16.06
CA THR A 6 11.46 -8.78 15.89
C THR A 6 11.07 -8.36 14.48
N GLY A 7 9.92 -8.82 13.99
CA GLY A 7 9.41 -8.41 12.67
C GLY A 7 9.34 -6.89 12.50
N VAL A 8 9.05 -6.15 13.57
CA VAL A 8 9.05 -4.67 13.58
C VAL A 8 10.43 -4.09 13.26
N GLN A 9 11.50 -4.63 13.83
CA GLN A 9 12.86 -4.17 13.55
C GLN A 9 13.27 -4.45 12.11
N THR A 10 12.78 -5.54 11.53
CA THR A 10 13.14 -5.93 10.15
C THR A 10 12.46 -5.07 9.10
N CYS A 11 11.20 -4.70 9.29
CA CYS A 11 10.41 -3.96 8.29
C CYS A 11 10.23 -2.47 8.60
N ALA A 12 9.96 -2.11 9.85
CA ALA A 12 9.68 -0.72 10.20
C ALA A 12 10.95 0.13 10.27
N LEU A 13 12.06 -0.40 10.78
CA LEU A 13 13.29 0.39 10.96
C LEU A 13 13.90 0.88 9.63
N PRO A 14 14.04 0.06 8.57
CA PRO A 14 14.50 0.57 7.28
C PRO A 14 13.58 1.64 6.69
N ILE A 15 12.25 1.46 6.81
CA ILE A 15 11.25 2.43 6.34
C ILE A 15 11.38 3.74 7.13
N PHE A 16 11.52 3.67 8.44
CA PHE A 16 11.73 4.80 9.33
C PHE A 16 12.99 5.58 8.93
N ILE A 17 14.12 4.89 8.76
CA ILE A 17 15.39 5.55 8.37
C ILE A 17 15.30 6.17 6.98
N SER A 18 14.69 5.51 6.01
CA SER A 18 14.54 6.05 4.66
C SER A 18 13.72 7.34 4.65
N SER A 19 12.64 7.41 5.45
CA SER A 19 11.86 8.65 5.58
C SER A 19 12.67 9.80 6.21
N LEU A 20 13.53 9.52 7.19
CA LEU A 20 14.43 10.51 7.79
C LEU A 20 15.40 11.11 6.77
N ILE A 21 16.02 10.24 5.96
CA ILE A 21 16.94 10.65 4.91
C ILE A 21 16.22 11.51 3.88
N PHE A 22 14.99 11.15 3.53
CA PHE A 22 14.20 11.87 2.53
C PHE A 22 13.91 13.30 2.95
N VAL A 23 13.45 13.53 4.18
CA VAL A 23 13.15 14.86 4.73
C VAL A 23 14.38 15.59 5.26
N GLY A 24 15.56 14.95 5.24
CA GLY A 24 16.80 15.51 5.78
C GLY A 24 16.71 15.78 7.28
N ALA A 25 16.11 14.87 8.06
CA ALA A 25 15.96 15.04 9.49
C ALA A 25 17.32 15.07 10.19
N THR A 26 17.51 16.06 11.07
CA THR A 26 18.77 16.29 11.79
C THR A 26 18.91 15.43 13.04
N LYS A 27 17.80 14.94 13.58
CA LYS A 27 17.73 14.07 14.76
C LYS A 27 16.46 13.24 14.75
N ILE A 28 16.46 12.16 15.52
CA ILE A 28 15.28 11.35 15.81
C ILE A 28 14.70 11.84 17.12
N ASN A 29 13.42 12.18 17.13
CA ASN A 29 12.69 12.60 18.33
C ASN A 29 11.55 11.61 18.68
N GLU A 30 10.90 11.84 19.82
CA GLU A 30 9.83 10.96 20.30
C GLU A 30 8.55 11.07 19.45
N GLU A 31 8.27 12.26 18.91
CA GLU A 31 7.12 12.49 18.03
C GLU A 31 7.17 11.60 16.79
N MET A 32 8.35 11.47 16.19
CA MET A 32 8.56 10.59 15.01
C MET A 32 8.42 9.11 15.36
N LYS A 33 8.90 8.69 16.52
CA LYS A 33 8.73 7.30 17.02
C LYS A 33 7.28 7.00 17.29
N LEU A 34 6.56 7.92 17.92
CA LEU A 34 5.13 7.78 18.19
C LEU A 34 4.30 7.74 16.90
N ALA A 35 4.63 8.56 15.91
CA ALA A 35 3.98 8.53 14.60
C ALA A 35 4.18 7.17 13.90
N CYS A 36 5.39 6.62 13.96
CA CYS A 36 5.68 5.29 13.44
C CYS A 36 4.84 4.20 14.14
N VAL A 37 4.78 4.22 15.46
CA VAL A 37 4.01 3.24 16.26
C VAL A 37 2.52 3.33 15.94
N LYS A 38 1.97 4.54 15.87
CA LYS A 38 0.57 4.76 15.49
C LYS A 38 0.26 4.23 14.10
N ALA A 39 1.09 4.53 13.11
CA ALA A 39 0.91 4.04 11.74
C ALA A 39 0.93 2.50 11.66
N ILE A 40 1.79 1.84 12.45
CA ILE A 40 1.83 0.37 12.54
C ILE A 40 0.55 -0.17 13.18
N ALA A 41 0.07 0.45 14.27
CA ALA A 41 -1.13 0.03 14.96
C ALA A 41 -2.37 0.17 14.07
N GLU A 42 -2.54 1.32 13.43
CA GLU A 42 -3.64 1.58 12.48
C GLU A 42 -3.63 0.57 11.32
N LEU A 43 -2.45 0.21 10.83
CA LEU A 43 -2.34 -0.78 9.76
C LEU A 43 -2.68 -2.20 10.23
N ALA A 44 -2.37 -2.54 11.49
CA ALA A 44 -2.72 -3.84 12.07
C ALA A 44 -4.24 -4.01 12.23
N GLU A 45 -4.95 -2.92 12.55
CA GLU A 45 -6.41 -2.88 12.68
C GLU A 45 -7.13 -2.79 11.33
N ALA A 46 -6.45 -2.34 10.28
CA ALA A 46 -7.04 -2.22 8.95
C ALA A 46 -7.31 -3.59 8.32
N GLU A 47 -8.36 -3.66 7.50
CA GLU A 47 -8.66 -4.87 6.72
C GLU A 47 -7.45 -5.33 5.91
N GLN A 48 -7.27 -6.63 5.88
CA GLN A 48 -6.17 -7.27 5.16
C GLN A 48 -6.24 -7.01 3.65
N SER A 49 -5.09 -6.77 3.03
CA SER A 49 -5.03 -6.77 1.57
C SER A 49 -4.89 -8.20 1.05
N ASP A 50 -5.55 -8.49 -0.09
CA ASP A 50 -5.45 -9.78 -0.78
C ASP A 50 -4.00 -10.18 -1.09
N VAL A 51 -3.12 -9.20 -1.33
CA VAL A 51 -1.69 -9.40 -1.59
C VAL A 51 -0.99 -10.03 -0.38
N VAL A 52 -1.31 -9.53 0.82
CA VAL A 52 -0.75 -10.06 2.07
C VAL A 52 -1.30 -11.45 2.34
N ALA A 53 -2.61 -11.66 2.18
CA ALA A 53 -3.24 -12.97 2.36
C ALA A 53 -2.61 -14.03 1.44
N GLN A 54 -2.37 -13.71 0.17
CA GLN A 54 -1.70 -14.61 -0.78
C GLN A 54 -0.24 -14.90 -0.40
N ALA A 55 0.52 -13.88 0.02
CA ALA A 55 1.92 -14.04 0.40
C ALA A 55 2.11 -14.96 1.61
N TYR A 56 1.08 -15.07 2.46
CA TYR A 56 1.09 -15.89 3.67
C TYR A 56 0.16 -17.11 3.60
N GLY A 57 -0.13 -17.60 2.37
CA GLY A 57 -0.84 -18.86 2.15
C GLY A 57 -2.34 -18.80 2.44
N GLY A 58 -2.97 -17.65 2.31
CA GLY A 58 -4.41 -17.47 2.53
C GLY A 58 -4.82 -17.49 4.00
N ALA A 59 -3.86 -17.32 4.93
CA ALA A 59 -4.19 -17.23 6.35
C ALA A 59 -5.06 -16.01 6.62
N ASP A 60 -6.13 -16.22 7.37
CA ASP A 60 -7.01 -15.15 7.83
C ASP A 60 -6.30 -14.40 8.98
N LEU A 61 -5.59 -13.33 8.63
CA LEU A 61 -4.75 -12.56 9.54
C LEU A 61 -5.55 -11.33 10.04
N ASN A 62 -6.63 -11.55 10.77
CA ASN A 62 -7.38 -10.48 11.40
C ASN A 62 -6.69 -10.02 12.69
N PHE A 63 -6.85 -8.71 13.01
CA PHE A 63 -6.34 -8.16 14.25
C PHE A 63 -6.80 -8.98 15.46
N GLY A 64 -5.86 -9.41 16.29
CA GLY A 64 -6.13 -10.26 17.44
C GLY A 64 -4.85 -10.77 18.10
N PRO A 65 -4.95 -11.68 19.08
CA PRO A 65 -3.80 -12.17 19.85
C PRO A 65 -2.65 -12.74 19.02
N ASN A 66 -2.98 -13.26 17.83
CA ASN A 66 -2.00 -13.85 16.90
C ASN A 66 -1.54 -12.91 15.80
N TYR A 67 -2.16 -11.72 15.69
CA TYR A 67 -1.84 -10.71 14.69
C TYR A 67 -1.95 -9.30 15.27
N LEU A 68 -0.94 -8.93 16.05
CA LEU A 68 -0.83 -7.59 16.70
C LEU A 68 -0.01 -6.62 15.85
N ILE A 69 0.81 -7.13 14.94
CA ILE A 69 1.76 -6.35 14.15
C ILE A 69 1.66 -6.83 12.70
N PRO A 70 1.57 -5.91 11.72
CA PRO A 70 1.56 -6.27 10.31
C PRO A 70 2.76 -7.10 9.90
N LYS A 71 2.57 -8.01 8.96
CA LYS A 71 3.64 -8.88 8.47
C LYS A 71 4.69 -8.07 7.69
N PRO A 72 5.98 -8.47 7.73
CA PRO A 72 7.09 -7.74 7.11
C PRO A 72 6.95 -7.49 5.60
N PHE A 73 6.25 -8.35 4.89
CA PHE A 73 6.03 -8.22 3.45
C PHE A 73 4.71 -7.53 3.08
N ASP A 74 4.09 -6.81 4.03
CA ASP A 74 2.93 -5.98 3.72
C ASP A 74 3.38 -4.71 2.98
N PRO A 75 3.04 -4.55 1.69
CA PRO A 75 3.48 -3.40 0.90
C PRO A 75 2.90 -2.07 1.43
N ARG A 76 1.82 -2.12 2.21
CA ARG A 76 1.20 -0.94 2.80
C ARG A 76 2.05 -0.31 3.91
N LEU A 77 2.99 -1.06 4.51
CA LEU A 77 3.87 -0.57 5.57
C LEU A 77 4.63 0.69 5.14
N ILE A 78 5.27 0.66 3.98
CA ILE A 78 6.06 1.81 3.51
C ILE A 78 5.18 3.02 3.20
N VAL A 79 4.01 2.80 2.58
CA VAL A 79 3.08 3.86 2.20
C VAL A 79 2.42 4.52 3.42
N LYS A 80 2.30 3.82 4.54
CA LYS A 80 1.70 4.35 5.77
C LYS A 80 2.74 4.91 6.73
N ILE A 81 3.81 4.18 7.00
CA ILE A 81 4.83 4.58 7.98
C ILE A 81 5.65 5.76 7.48
N ALA A 82 6.13 5.72 6.24
CA ALA A 82 7.07 6.74 5.75
C ALA A 82 6.47 8.16 5.73
N PRO A 83 5.22 8.39 5.24
CA PRO A 83 4.62 9.71 5.32
C PRO A 83 4.33 10.16 6.75
N ALA A 84 3.88 9.26 7.64
CA ALA A 84 3.59 9.61 9.03
C ALA A 84 4.84 10.09 9.76
N VAL A 85 5.97 9.41 9.57
CA VAL A 85 7.27 9.80 10.16
C VAL A 85 7.80 11.08 9.54
N ALA A 86 7.68 11.24 8.22
CA ALA A 86 8.10 12.45 7.50
C ALA A 86 7.30 13.68 7.99
N GLN A 87 5.99 13.55 8.12
CA GLN A 87 5.13 14.61 8.64
C GLN A 87 5.51 14.99 10.08
N ALA A 88 5.71 14.01 10.96
CA ALA A 88 6.15 14.25 12.33
C ALA A 88 7.52 14.96 12.40
N ALA A 89 8.42 14.66 11.48
CA ALA A 89 9.71 15.36 11.37
C ALA A 89 9.54 16.82 10.95
N ILE A 90 8.63 17.11 10.04
CA ILE A 90 8.30 18.46 9.59
C ILE A 90 7.65 19.24 10.73
N ASP A 91 6.63 18.69 11.37
CA ASP A 91 5.86 19.32 12.44
C ASP A 91 6.70 19.66 13.67
N SER A 92 7.68 18.78 13.97
CA SER A 92 8.63 19.01 15.07
C SER A 92 9.85 19.87 14.70
N GLY A 93 9.91 20.38 13.46
CA GLY A 93 10.95 21.31 13.01
C GLY A 93 12.35 20.69 12.87
N VAL A 94 12.46 19.36 12.78
CA VAL A 94 13.74 18.67 12.60
C VAL A 94 14.05 18.34 11.14
N ALA A 95 13.09 18.49 10.25
CA ALA A 95 13.26 18.35 8.81
C ALA A 95 13.96 19.58 8.23
N THR A 96 14.96 19.35 7.36
CA THR A 96 15.73 20.43 6.71
C THR A 96 15.34 20.64 5.26
N ARG A 97 14.59 19.70 4.66
CA ARG A 97 14.17 19.76 3.27
C ARG A 97 12.65 19.99 3.20
N PRO A 98 12.20 21.04 2.47
CA PRO A 98 10.79 21.17 2.17
C PRO A 98 10.40 20.05 1.20
N ILE A 99 9.33 19.34 1.50
CA ILE A 99 8.78 18.30 0.64
C ILE A 99 7.28 18.52 0.43
N ASP A 100 6.83 18.17 -0.77
CA ASP A 100 5.42 18.02 -1.07
C ASP A 100 4.98 16.63 -0.62
N MET A 101 4.14 16.56 0.42
CA MET A 101 3.69 15.30 1.00
C MET A 101 2.84 14.49 0.03
N ASP A 102 2.03 15.13 -0.80
CA ASP A 102 1.19 14.44 -1.77
C ASP A 102 2.05 13.79 -2.87
N ALA A 103 3.03 14.53 -3.38
CA ALA A 103 4.01 13.98 -4.33
C ALA A 103 4.85 12.86 -3.70
N TYR A 104 5.19 12.97 -2.41
CA TYR A 104 5.92 11.93 -1.68
C TYR A 104 5.10 10.65 -1.56
N VAL A 105 3.84 10.73 -1.10
CA VAL A 105 2.94 9.58 -1.00
C VAL A 105 2.72 8.95 -2.38
N GLN A 106 2.57 9.75 -3.43
CA GLN A 106 2.46 9.23 -4.78
C GLN A 106 3.70 8.46 -5.22
N SER A 107 4.91 8.98 -4.94
CA SER A 107 6.16 8.30 -5.28
C SER A 107 6.33 6.97 -4.54
N LEU A 108 5.89 6.89 -3.28
CA LEU A 108 5.91 5.65 -2.50
C LEU A 108 4.94 4.60 -3.07
N ASN A 109 3.74 5.02 -3.46
CA ASN A 109 2.78 4.14 -4.14
C ASN A 109 3.35 3.63 -5.47
N GLU A 110 3.96 4.48 -6.26
CA GLU A 110 4.61 4.09 -7.52
C GLU A 110 5.78 3.12 -7.28
N PHE A 111 6.54 3.31 -6.22
CA PHE A 111 7.65 2.42 -5.83
C PHE A 111 7.16 1.03 -5.41
N VAL A 112 6.12 0.97 -4.59
CA VAL A 112 5.55 -0.28 -4.08
C VAL A 112 4.86 -1.06 -5.19
N TYR A 113 4.13 -0.36 -6.06
CA TYR A 113 3.41 -0.96 -7.18
C TYR A 113 4.15 -0.73 -8.50
N GLN A 114 5.36 -1.28 -8.62
CA GLN A 114 6.19 -1.13 -9.83
C GLN A 114 5.47 -1.55 -11.12
N SER A 115 4.56 -2.50 -11.06
CA SER A 115 3.65 -2.81 -12.18
C SER A 115 2.80 -1.59 -12.58
N GLY A 116 2.50 -0.68 -11.64
CA GLY A 116 1.80 0.57 -11.90
C GLY A 116 2.59 1.52 -12.82
N ILE A 117 3.92 1.52 -12.76
CA ILE A 117 4.74 2.40 -13.62
C ILE A 117 4.56 2.01 -15.10
N ILE A 118 4.58 0.71 -15.41
CA ILE A 118 4.39 0.19 -16.77
C ILE A 118 2.91 0.35 -17.20
N MET A 119 1.98 0.10 -16.29
CA MET A 119 0.55 0.14 -16.56
C MET A 119 -0.06 1.55 -16.52
N LYS A 120 0.56 2.52 -15.85
CA LYS A 120 0.04 3.90 -15.73
C LYS A 120 -0.22 4.57 -17.10
N PRO A 121 0.69 4.51 -18.10
CA PRO A 121 0.39 5.02 -19.43
C PRO A 121 -0.81 4.32 -20.09
N VAL A 122 -0.90 3.00 -19.93
CA VAL A 122 -2.00 2.20 -20.48
C VAL A 122 -3.32 2.59 -19.84
N PHE A 123 -3.37 2.72 -18.51
CA PHE A 123 -4.57 3.17 -17.79
C PHE A 123 -4.95 4.60 -18.15
N THR A 124 -3.96 5.50 -18.30
CA THR A 124 -4.21 6.88 -18.72
C THR A 124 -4.79 6.93 -20.13
N MET A 125 -4.28 6.14 -21.05
CA MET A 125 -4.84 6.02 -22.40
C MET A 125 -6.26 5.44 -22.36
N ALA A 126 -6.47 4.39 -21.57
CA ALA A 126 -7.79 3.79 -21.40
C ALA A 126 -8.81 4.80 -20.84
N LYS A 127 -8.42 5.64 -19.87
CA LYS A 127 -9.31 6.65 -19.26
C LYS A 127 -9.71 7.80 -20.22
N ARG A 128 -8.97 8.01 -21.33
CA ARG A 128 -9.31 9.00 -22.35
C ARG A 128 -10.55 8.63 -23.19
N VAL A 129 -10.87 7.36 -23.28
CA VAL A 129 -12.07 6.88 -23.99
C VAL A 129 -13.26 6.91 -23.05
N PRO A 130 -14.44 7.42 -23.45
CA PRO A 130 -15.64 7.40 -22.61
C PRO A 130 -16.01 5.99 -22.14
N LEU A 131 -16.46 5.87 -20.89
CA LEU A 131 -16.75 4.58 -20.27
C LEU A 131 -17.83 3.78 -21.00
N GLU A 132 -18.80 4.49 -21.61
CA GLU A 132 -19.91 3.92 -22.37
C GLU A 132 -19.44 3.15 -23.62
N GLN A 133 -18.30 3.55 -24.18
CA GLN A 133 -17.73 2.94 -25.39
C GLN A 133 -16.79 1.76 -25.07
N LYS A 134 -16.50 1.52 -23.80
CA LYS A 134 -15.56 0.47 -23.36
C LYS A 134 -16.29 -0.65 -22.64
N ARG A 135 -16.72 -1.66 -23.37
CA ARG A 135 -17.32 -2.87 -22.81
C ARG A 135 -16.36 -4.04 -22.96
N VAL A 136 -16.09 -4.72 -21.84
CA VAL A 136 -15.21 -5.92 -21.82
C VAL A 136 -16.03 -7.11 -21.34
N LEU A 137 -16.12 -8.14 -22.17
CA LEU A 137 -16.80 -9.38 -21.84
C LEU A 137 -15.81 -10.38 -21.22
N TYR A 138 -16.13 -10.87 -20.04
CA TYR A 138 -15.40 -11.92 -19.34
C TYR A 138 -16.19 -13.23 -19.46
N SER A 139 -15.62 -14.24 -20.08
CA SER A 139 -16.27 -15.54 -20.35
C SER A 139 -16.41 -16.42 -19.10
N GLU A 140 -15.58 -16.21 -18.10
CA GLU A 140 -15.53 -16.99 -16.85
C GLU A 140 -15.98 -16.13 -15.66
N GLY A 141 -17.21 -15.62 -15.73
CA GLY A 141 -17.76 -14.68 -14.75
C GLY A 141 -17.92 -15.23 -13.33
N GLU A 142 -17.77 -16.53 -13.12
CA GLU A 142 -17.83 -17.19 -11.80
C GLU A 142 -16.43 -17.42 -11.20
N SER A 143 -15.36 -17.20 -11.98
CA SER A 143 -13.98 -17.36 -11.51
C SER A 143 -13.60 -16.25 -10.53
N GLU A 144 -13.07 -16.62 -9.37
CA GLU A 144 -12.60 -15.66 -8.36
C GLU A 144 -11.56 -14.69 -8.91
N LEU A 145 -10.62 -15.18 -9.75
CA LEU A 145 -9.62 -14.35 -10.39
C LEU A 145 -10.25 -13.32 -11.33
N VAL A 146 -11.27 -13.74 -12.10
CA VAL A 146 -12.00 -12.83 -13.00
C VAL A 146 -12.78 -11.79 -12.19
N LEU A 147 -13.43 -12.18 -11.11
CA LEU A 147 -14.17 -11.25 -10.23
C LEU A 147 -13.23 -10.20 -9.61
N ARG A 148 -12.04 -10.60 -9.17
CA ARG A 148 -11.01 -9.66 -8.67
C ARG A 148 -10.53 -8.70 -9.76
N ALA A 149 -10.27 -9.20 -10.96
CA ALA A 149 -9.88 -8.37 -12.10
C ALA A 149 -10.99 -7.38 -12.50
N VAL A 150 -12.24 -7.85 -12.50
CA VAL A 150 -13.42 -7.02 -12.78
C VAL A 150 -13.56 -5.91 -11.74
N ARG A 151 -13.37 -6.21 -10.46
CA ARG A 151 -13.39 -5.21 -9.39
C ARG A 151 -12.34 -4.13 -9.64
N ALA A 152 -11.10 -4.50 -9.95
CA ALA A 152 -10.04 -3.53 -10.26
C ALA A 152 -10.38 -2.66 -11.48
N VAL A 153 -10.98 -3.25 -12.52
CA VAL A 153 -11.41 -2.52 -13.74
C VAL A 153 -12.51 -1.50 -13.42
N VAL A 154 -13.44 -1.83 -12.52
CA VAL A 154 -14.52 -0.93 -12.08
C VAL A 154 -13.96 0.18 -11.19
N ASP A 155 -13.18 -0.17 -10.17
CA ASP A 155 -12.61 0.78 -9.20
C ASP A 155 -11.73 1.82 -9.90
N GLU A 156 -10.95 1.39 -10.91
CA GLU A 156 -10.12 2.27 -11.72
C GLU A 156 -10.87 2.95 -12.89
N SER A 157 -12.15 2.70 -13.06
CA SER A 157 -12.99 3.25 -14.16
C SER A 157 -12.39 2.99 -15.55
N LEU A 158 -11.79 1.82 -15.76
CA LEU A 158 -11.10 1.47 -17.01
C LEU A 158 -12.07 1.04 -18.10
N ALA A 159 -13.12 0.27 -17.76
CA ALA A 159 -14.12 -0.24 -18.70
C ALA A 159 -15.41 -0.63 -17.97
N ARG A 160 -16.47 -0.91 -18.75
CA ARG A 160 -17.72 -1.52 -18.26
C ARG A 160 -17.62 -3.04 -18.43
N PRO A 161 -17.40 -3.80 -17.39
CA PRO A 161 -17.33 -5.25 -17.47
C PRO A 161 -18.71 -5.87 -17.71
N VAL A 162 -18.73 -6.92 -18.50
CA VAL A 162 -19.89 -7.80 -18.70
C VAL A 162 -19.45 -9.21 -18.36
N LEU A 163 -20.08 -9.82 -17.37
CA LEU A 163 -19.75 -11.16 -16.93
C LEU A 163 -20.70 -12.17 -17.60
N LYS A 164 -20.14 -13.19 -18.23
CA LYS A 164 -20.91 -14.36 -18.65
C LYS A 164 -20.96 -15.34 -17.47
N ILE A 165 -22.15 -15.65 -16.99
CA ILE A 165 -22.42 -16.59 -15.91
C ILE A 165 -23.09 -17.82 -16.52
N GLY A 166 -22.69 -19.02 -16.07
CA GLY A 166 -23.21 -20.28 -16.55
C GLY A 166 -22.51 -20.85 -17.79
N ARG A 167 -22.67 -22.14 -18.00
CA ARG A 167 -22.17 -22.84 -19.21
C ARG A 167 -22.99 -22.46 -20.42
N ALA A 168 -22.31 -22.34 -21.57
CA ALA A 168 -22.96 -22.27 -22.87
C ALA A 168 -23.60 -23.59 -23.21
#